data_bedecd3d2270493c5374ad6902760561
#
_entry.id   bedecd3d2270493c5374ad6902760561
#
_cell.length_a   1.000
_cell.length_b   1.000
_cell.length_c   1.000
_cell.angle_alpha   90.00
_cell.angle_beta   90.00
_cell.angle_gamma   90.00
#
_symmetry.space_group_name_H-M   'P 1'
#
loop_
_entity.id
_entity.type
_entity.pdbx_description
1 polymer ?
#
loop_
_entity_poly.entity_id
_entity_poly.type
_entity_poly.pdbx_seq_one_letter_code
_entity_poly.pdbx_strand_id
1 'polypeptide(L)'
;MLIQKNKNIFSKILILLIFLLNLVICDPPNWDEDGDGVLDNYNFYENNGSITAKIYQNDQDYSQLGDMIAAFVLGEQRAVGLASEVPPFLGEGIAYQAMIYSNQTGGENLSFKYYDSSSGTVYDLIETFEFTVNMIIGNVTAPYIFTFD
;
A
#
# COMPACT_ATOMS: atom_id res chain seq x y z
N MET A 1 47.67 -2.06 30.56
CA MET A 1 46.79 -3.11 30.05
C MET A 1 45.27 -2.74 30.06
N LEU A 2 44.78 -1.98 31.03
CA LEU A 2 43.37 -1.51 31.14
C LEU A 2 42.97 -0.49 30.07
N ILE A 3 43.87 0.41 29.64
CA ILE A 3 43.56 1.49 28.66
C ILE A 3 43.30 0.96 27.26
N GLN A 4 43.94 -0.15 26.87
CA GLN A 4 43.79 -0.75 25.54
C GLN A 4 42.48 -1.53 25.42
N LYS A 5 41.97 -2.08 26.52
CA LYS A 5 40.71 -2.81 26.57
C LYS A 5 39.51 -1.88 26.39
N ASN A 6 39.58 -0.67 26.97
CA ASN A 6 38.52 0.34 26.84
C ASN A 6 38.42 0.94 25.43
N LYS A 7 39.55 1.11 24.71
CA LYS A 7 39.53 1.58 23.31
C LYS A 7 38.81 0.61 22.37
N ASN A 8 38.98 -0.70 22.58
CA ASN A 8 38.31 -1.72 21.77
C ASN A 8 36.80 -1.81 22.05
N ILE A 9 36.38 -1.53 23.29
CA ILE A 9 34.96 -1.50 23.64
C ILE A 9 34.31 -0.25 23.04
N PHE A 10 34.93 0.91 23.14
CA PHE A 10 34.46 2.16 22.53
C PHE A 10 34.32 2.06 21.01
N SER A 11 35.28 1.45 20.33
CA SER A 11 35.24 1.22 18.90
C SER A 11 34.10 0.28 18.48
N LYS A 12 33.86 -0.79 19.23
CA LYS A 12 32.76 -1.73 18.96
C LYS A 12 31.39 -1.11 19.21
N ILE A 13 31.26 -0.28 20.25
CA ILE A 13 30.02 0.46 20.55
C ILE A 13 29.74 1.51 19.47
N LEU A 14 30.79 2.22 19.02
CA LEU A 14 30.66 3.21 17.94
C LEU A 14 30.26 2.57 16.61
N ILE A 15 30.83 1.40 16.26
CA ILE A 15 30.48 0.64 15.06
C ILE A 15 29.02 0.14 15.15
N LEU A 16 28.59 -0.34 16.33
CA LEU A 16 27.22 -0.77 16.56
C LEU A 16 26.23 0.40 16.46
N LEU A 17 26.60 1.57 16.97
CA LEU A 17 25.78 2.79 16.91
C LEU A 17 25.66 3.30 15.45
N ILE A 18 26.73 3.22 14.66
CA ILE A 18 26.71 3.58 13.22
C ILE A 18 25.85 2.59 12.41
N PHE A 19 25.82 1.31 12.79
CA PHE A 19 24.96 0.31 12.15
C PHE A 19 23.47 0.51 12.46
N LEU A 20 23.15 1.02 13.66
CA LEU A 20 21.78 1.36 14.08
C LEU A 20 21.27 2.66 13.44
N LEU A 21 22.16 3.56 12.99
CA LEU A 21 21.79 4.82 12.32
C LEU A 21 21.47 4.67 10.83
N ASN A 22 21.62 3.49 10.24
CA ASN A 22 21.27 3.21 8.85
C ASN A 22 19.90 2.51 8.69
N LEU A 23 18.99 2.62 9.65
CA LEU A 23 17.59 2.42 9.40
C LEU A 23 17.12 3.62 8.56
N VAL A 24 17.24 3.50 7.24
CA VAL A 24 16.52 4.35 6.32
C VAL A 24 15.05 4.02 6.54
N ILE A 25 14.39 4.80 7.39
CA ILE A 25 12.94 4.83 7.43
C ILE A 25 12.55 5.49 6.12
N CYS A 26 12.13 4.69 5.14
CA CYS A 26 11.50 5.22 3.96
C CYS A 26 10.10 5.67 4.40
N ASP A 27 9.85 6.97 4.31
CA ASP A 27 8.51 7.48 4.61
C ASP A 27 7.49 6.85 3.64
N PRO A 28 6.29 6.50 4.11
CA PRO A 28 5.25 5.99 3.24
C PRO A 28 4.91 7.01 2.15
N PRO A 29 4.46 6.57 0.97
CA PRO A 29 4.00 7.49 -0.05
C PRO A 29 2.83 8.33 0.48
N ASN A 30 2.79 9.61 0.13
CA ASN A 30 1.71 10.51 0.53
C ASN A 30 0.47 10.27 -0.35
N TRP A 31 -0.17 9.08 -0.20
CA TRP A 31 -1.39 8.73 -0.90
C TRP A 31 -2.66 9.02 -0.09
N ASP A 32 -2.49 9.23 1.21
CA ASP A 32 -3.54 9.43 2.20
C ASP A 32 -2.96 10.31 3.32
N GLU A 33 -3.17 11.63 3.21
CA GLU A 33 -2.52 12.61 4.07
C GLU A 33 -3.08 12.59 5.50
N ASP A 34 -4.39 12.33 5.64
CA ASP A 34 -5.06 12.30 6.94
C ASP A 34 -5.23 10.89 7.53
N GLY A 35 -4.91 9.84 6.76
CA GLY A 35 -4.87 8.46 7.20
C GLY A 35 -6.24 7.80 7.35
N ASP A 36 -7.26 8.32 6.66
CA ASP A 36 -8.63 7.81 6.77
C ASP A 36 -8.99 6.72 5.73
N GLY A 37 -8.10 6.45 4.78
CA GLY A 37 -8.29 5.46 3.71
C GLY A 37 -9.18 5.93 2.57
N VAL A 38 -9.45 7.24 2.49
CA VAL A 38 -10.21 7.89 1.43
C VAL A 38 -9.30 8.84 0.66
N LEU A 39 -9.51 8.97 -0.63
CA LEU A 39 -8.77 9.94 -1.45
C LEU A 39 -9.00 11.38 -0.96
N ASP A 40 -7.96 12.11 -0.54
CA ASP A 40 -8.07 13.45 0.08
C ASP A 40 -8.88 14.48 -0.73
N ASN A 41 -8.82 14.38 -2.05
CA ASN A 41 -9.52 15.26 -2.95
C ASN A 41 -10.76 14.63 -3.62
N TYR A 42 -11.34 13.62 -3.02
CA TYR A 42 -12.48 12.85 -3.58
C TYR A 42 -13.67 13.74 -3.98
N ASN A 43 -13.87 14.86 -3.30
CA ASN A 43 -14.96 15.80 -3.53
C ASN A 43 -14.83 16.60 -4.85
N PHE A 44 -13.72 16.47 -5.58
CA PHE A 44 -13.54 17.05 -6.92
C PHE A 44 -14.06 16.13 -8.03
N TYR A 45 -14.53 14.94 -7.69
CA TYR A 45 -15.01 13.92 -8.63
C TYR A 45 -16.51 13.70 -8.50
N GLU A 46 -17.18 13.50 -9.65
CA GLU A 46 -18.64 13.30 -9.73
C GLU A 46 -19.04 11.82 -9.67
N ASN A 47 -18.15 10.93 -10.09
CA ASN A 47 -18.42 9.51 -10.22
C ASN A 47 -17.47 8.70 -9.34
N ASN A 48 -17.95 7.51 -8.91
CA ASN A 48 -17.13 6.58 -8.17
C ASN A 48 -17.40 5.13 -8.56
N GLY A 49 -16.52 4.26 -8.11
CA GLY A 49 -16.59 2.82 -8.10
C GLY A 49 -15.87 2.30 -6.86
N SER A 50 -15.82 1.00 -6.68
CA SER A 50 -15.12 0.39 -5.54
C SER A 50 -14.30 -0.81 -5.93
N ILE A 51 -13.24 -1.06 -5.16
CA ILE A 51 -12.45 -2.28 -5.26
C ILE A 51 -12.20 -2.84 -3.86
N THR A 52 -12.31 -4.17 -3.75
CA THR A 52 -11.82 -4.93 -2.60
C THR A 52 -10.81 -5.94 -3.10
N ALA A 53 -9.58 -5.86 -2.62
CA ALA A 53 -8.47 -6.61 -3.17
C ALA A 53 -7.57 -7.23 -2.09
N LYS A 54 -6.74 -8.16 -2.51
CA LYS A 54 -5.57 -8.69 -1.81
C LYS A 54 -4.36 -8.62 -2.72
N ILE A 55 -3.18 -8.65 -2.13
CA ILE A 55 -1.91 -8.65 -2.85
C ILE A 55 -1.28 -10.04 -2.74
N TYR A 56 -0.90 -10.61 -3.88
CA TYR A 56 -0.22 -11.90 -3.96
C TYR A 56 1.13 -11.76 -4.67
N GLN A 57 2.10 -12.51 -4.21
CA GLN A 57 3.38 -12.71 -4.88
C GLN A 57 3.72 -14.19 -4.87
N ASN A 58 4.04 -14.77 -6.03
CA ASN A 58 4.33 -16.20 -6.17
C ASN A 58 3.24 -17.11 -5.57
N ASP A 59 1.98 -16.82 -5.83
CA ASP A 59 0.79 -17.52 -5.34
C ASP A 59 0.62 -17.50 -3.81
N GLN A 60 1.30 -16.60 -3.10
CA GLN A 60 1.16 -16.41 -1.65
C GLN A 60 0.57 -15.06 -1.32
N ASP A 61 -0.34 -15.01 -0.33
CA ASP A 61 -0.89 -13.77 0.21
C ASP A 61 0.24 -12.96 0.86
N TYR A 62 0.48 -11.77 0.31
CA TYR A 62 1.54 -10.84 0.71
C TYR A 62 1.00 -9.65 1.52
N SER A 63 -0.32 -9.59 1.70
CA SER A 63 -1.01 -8.48 2.37
C SER A 63 -0.68 -8.41 3.86
N GLN A 64 -0.32 -7.22 4.36
CA GLN A 64 -0.02 -6.97 5.79
C GLN A 64 -0.65 -5.67 6.26
N LEU A 65 -0.84 -5.55 7.58
CA LEU A 65 -1.26 -4.28 8.19
C LEU A 65 -0.15 -3.22 8.03
N GLY A 66 -0.57 -2.00 7.72
CA GLY A 66 0.33 -0.89 7.44
C GLY A 66 0.62 -0.68 5.95
N ASP A 67 0.28 -1.66 5.11
CA ASP A 67 0.39 -1.54 3.66
C ASP A 67 -0.75 -0.70 3.08
N MET A 68 -0.55 -0.22 1.85
CA MET A 68 -1.55 0.55 1.12
C MET A 68 -1.60 0.15 -0.36
N ILE A 69 -2.76 0.31 -0.98
CA ILE A 69 -2.91 0.33 -2.43
C ILE A 69 -3.39 1.70 -2.89
N ALA A 70 -3.03 2.10 -4.10
CA ALA A 70 -3.56 3.30 -4.73
C ALA A 70 -3.82 3.06 -6.23
N ALA A 71 -4.84 3.74 -6.78
CA ALA A 71 -5.14 3.75 -8.21
C ALA A 71 -4.77 5.08 -8.83
N PHE A 72 -4.35 5.04 -10.11
CA PHE A 72 -3.90 6.21 -10.86
C PHE A 72 -4.45 6.17 -12.29
N VAL A 73 -4.76 7.37 -12.81
CA VAL A 73 -5.01 7.62 -14.23
C VAL A 73 -4.01 8.65 -14.72
N LEU A 74 -3.12 8.27 -15.67
CA LEU A 74 -2.07 9.15 -16.20
C LEU A 74 -1.20 9.81 -15.10
N GLY A 75 -1.00 9.13 -13.97
CA GLY A 75 -0.22 9.60 -12.84
C GLY A 75 -1.00 10.42 -11.81
N GLU A 76 -2.27 10.75 -12.06
CA GLU A 76 -3.16 11.38 -11.10
C GLU A 76 -3.83 10.31 -10.22
N GLN A 77 -3.73 10.47 -8.91
CA GLN A 77 -4.31 9.53 -7.95
C GLN A 77 -5.83 9.58 -7.99
N ARG A 78 -6.46 8.41 -7.99
CA ARG A 78 -7.91 8.21 -8.09
C ARG A 78 -8.49 7.38 -6.96
N ALA A 79 -7.65 6.71 -6.19
CA ALA A 79 -8.05 5.90 -5.04
C ALA A 79 -6.89 5.74 -4.07
N VAL A 80 -7.24 5.46 -2.82
CA VAL A 80 -6.36 4.87 -1.82
C VAL A 80 -7.15 3.85 -1.02
N GLY A 81 -6.50 2.79 -0.57
CA GLY A 81 -7.07 1.79 0.32
C GLY A 81 -6.02 1.31 1.30
N LEU A 82 -6.37 1.39 2.58
CA LEU A 82 -5.52 0.91 3.67
C LEU A 82 -5.75 -0.59 3.90
N ALA A 83 -4.69 -1.29 4.28
CA ALA A 83 -4.77 -2.68 4.73
C ALA A 83 -5.63 -2.80 6.00
N SER A 84 -6.62 -3.66 5.99
CA SER A 84 -7.50 -3.91 7.12
C SER A 84 -7.77 -5.40 7.33
N GLU A 85 -7.97 -5.81 8.58
CA GLU A 85 -8.34 -7.19 8.90
C GLU A 85 -9.74 -7.52 8.36
N VAL A 86 -9.86 -8.67 7.70
CA VAL A 86 -11.15 -9.22 7.30
C VAL A 86 -11.88 -9.71 8.55
N PRO A 87 -13.14 -9.30 8.80
CA PRO A 87 -13.90 -9.81 9.93
C PRO A 87 -13.99 -11.35 9.89
N PRO A 88 -13.75 -12.07 11.00
CA PRO A 88 -13.63 -13.54 11.00
C PRO A 88 -14.83 -14.30 10.43
N PHE A 89 -16.04 -13.73 10.48
CA PHE A 89 -17.25 -14.33 9.92
C PHE A 89 -17.39 -14.14 8.39
N LEU A 90 -16.53 -13.31 7.77
CA LEU A 90 -16.47 -13.07 6.32
C LEU A 90 -15.26 -13.74 5.67
N GLY A 91 -14.27 -14.15 6.45
CA GLY A 91 -13.03 -14.75 5.96
C GLY A 91 -11.87 -14.55 6.94
N GLU A 92 -10.65 -14.66 6.42
CA GLU A 92 -9.42 -14.46 7.21
C GLU A 92 -8.41 -13.61 6.42
N GLY A 93 -7.46 -13.03 7.16
CA GLY A 93 -6.34 -12.28 6.61
C GLY A 93 -6.62 -10.79 6.43
N ILE A 94 -5.87 -10.18 5.54
CA ILE A 94 -5.89 -8.74 5.26
C ILE A 94 -6.53 -8.51 3.90
N ALA A 95 -7.29 -7.43 3.77
CA ALA A 95 -7.81 -6.95 2.50
C ALA A 95 -7.70 -5.42 2.42
N TYR A 96 -7.69 -4.91 1.19
CA TYR A 96 -7.70 -3.48 0.87
C TYR A 96 -9.06 -3.13 0.31
N GLN A 97 -9.69 -2.10 0.85
CA GLN A 97 -10.93 -1.55 0.33
C GLN A 97 -10.68 -0.11 -0.09
N ALA A 98 -10.99 0.21 -1.34
CA ALA A 98 -10.79 1.54 -1.87
C ALA A 98 -12.00 2.00 -2.69
N MET A 99 -12.36 3.27 -2.53
CA MET A 99 -13.24 3.97 -3.46
C MET A 99 -12.39 4.58 -4.56
N ILE A 100 -12.78 4.35 -5.81
CA ILE A 100 -12.14 4.87 -7.02
C ILE A 100 -12.99 6.02 -7.54
N TYR A 101 -12.36 7.14 -7.87
CA TYR A 101 -13.06 8.37 -8.25
C TYR A 101 -12.69 8.84 -9.65
N SER A 102 -13.67 9.40 -10.37
CA SER A 102 -13.50 9.94 -11.72
C SER A 102 -14.55 11.01 -12.05
N ASN A 103 -14.20 11.93 -12.96
CA ASN A 103 -15.15 12.83 -13.59
C ASN A 103 -15.72 12.26 -14.91
N GLN A 104 -15.24 11.09 -15.33
CA GLN A 104 -15.75 10.37 -16.49
C GLN A 104 -16.71 9.26 -16.05
N THR A 105 -17.67 8.91 -16.89
CA THR A 105 -18.54 7.74 -16.66
C THR A 105 -17.89 6.43 -17.07
N GLY A 106 -16.78 6.50 -17.80
CA GLY A 106 -16.00 5.34 -18.26
C GLY A 106 -14.84 5.74 -19.16
N GLY A 107 -14.03 4.77 -19.58
CA GLY A 107 -12.96 4.93 -20.57
C GLY A 107 -11.60 5.36 -20.02
N GLU A 108 -11.46 5.64 -18.74
CA GLU A 108 -10.16 5.91 -18.13
C GLU A 108 -9.48 4.59 -17.71
N ASN A 109 -8.24 4.38 -18.12
CA ASN A 109 -7.46 3.22 -17.71
C ASN A 109 -6.81 3.46 -16.34
N LEU A 110 -7.19 2.64 -15.37
CA LEU A 110 -6.63 2.62 -14.03
C LEU A 110 -5.39 1.73 -13.98
N SER A 111 -4.28 2.26 -13.50
CA SER A 111 -3.13 1.50 -13.03
C SER A 111 -3.08 1.52 -11.51
N PHE A 112 -2.46 0.51 -10.91
CA PHE A 112 -2.44 0.36 -9.47
C PHE A 112 -1.01 0.26 -8.95
N LYS A 113 -0.81 0.72 -7.71
CA LYS A 113 0.44 0.59 -6.97
C LYS A 113 0.16 0.01 -5.59
N TYR A 114 1.13 -0.72 -5.10
CA TYR A 114 1.15 -1.30 -3.76
C TYR A 114 2.35 -0.76 -2.99
N TYR A 115 2.12 -0.30 -1.78
CA TYR A 115 3.16 0.07 -0.83
C TYR A 115 3.28 -1.01 0.23
N ASP A 116 4.45 -1.64 0.29
CA ASP A 116 4.86 -2.59 1.33
C ASP A 116 5.52 -1.81 2.48
N SER A 117 4.81 -1.70 3.58
CA SER A 117 5.26 -0.99 4.78
C SER A 117 6.47 -1.65 5.45
N SER A 118 6.65 -2.95 5.26
CA SER A 118 7.74 -3.71 5.88
C SER A 118 9.10 -3.41 5.23
N SER A 119 9.11 -3.18 3.91
CA SER A 119 10.31 -2.85 3.15
C SER A 119 10.42 -1.36 2.80
N GLY A 120 9.33 -0.57 2.95
CA GLY A 120 9.25 0.80 2.51
C GLY A 120 9.24 0.94 0.98
N THR A 121 8.83 -0.10 0.24
CA THR A 121 8.92 -0.16 -1.21
C THR A 121 7.54 0.01 -1.85
N VAL A 122 7.51 0.74 -2.96
CA VAL A 122 6.32 0.85 -3.82
C VAL A 122 6.51 -0.03 -5.05
N TYR A 123 5.55 -0.91 -5.31
CA TYR A 123 5.50 -1.78 -6.48
C TYR A 123 4.39 -1.33 -7.43
N ASP A 124 4.66 -1.43 -8.73
CA ASP A 124 3.61 -1.35 -9.74
C ASP A 124 2.88 -2.69 -9.82
N LEU A 125 1.54 -2.66 -9.76
CA LEU A 125 0.73 -3.86 -9.92
C LEU A 125 0.52 -4.16 -11.41
N ILE A 126 0.43 -5.45 -11.75
CA ILE A 126 0.38 -5.90 -13.14
C ILE A 126 -0.99 -5.61 -13.77
N GLU A 127 -2.05 -5.75 -12.96
CA GLU A 127 -3.43 -5.65 -13.44
C GLU A 127 -3.85 -4.19 -13.60
N THR A 128 -4.64 -3.95 -14.65
CA THR A 128 -5.24 -2.66 -14.95
C THR A 128 -6.73 -2.82 -15.23
N PHE A 129 -7.52 -1.76 -15.02
CA PHE A 129 -8.96 -1.76 -15.29
C PHE A 129 -9.36 -0.49 -16.04
N GLU A 130 -10.36 -0.60 -16.89
CA GLU A 130 -11.07 0.56 -17.38
C GLU A 130 -12.10 1.00 -16.32
N PHE A 131 -12.05 2.27 -15.94
CA PHE A 131 -13.05 2.83 -15.03
C PHE A 131 -14.43 2.83 -15.69
N THR A 132 -15.43 2.40 -14.95
CA THR A 132 -16.84 2.57 -15.27
C THR A 132 -17.58 3.00 -14.00
N VAL A 133 -18.47 3.98 -14.13
CA VAL A 133 -19.26 4.49 -13.01
C VAL A 133 -20.02 3.35 -12.30
N ASN A 134 -19.96 3.36 -10.96
CA ASN A 134 -20.53 2.33 -10.08
C ASN A 134 -19.91 0.93 -10.25
N MET A 135 -18.72 0.82 -10.84
CA MET A 135 -18.01 -0.47 -10.91
C MET A 135 -17.76 -1.02 -9.51
N ILE A 136 -17.84 -2.36 -9.39
CA ILE A 136 -17.50 -3.07 -8.16
C ILE A 136 -16.56 -4.20 -8.53
N ILE A 137 -15.32 -4.13 -8.05
CA ILE A 137 -14.27 -5.14 -8.30
C ILE A 137 -14.01 -5.86 -6.99
N GLY A 138 -14.27 -7.16 -6.95
CA GLY A 138 -14.13 -7.99 -5.76
C GLY A 138 -15.09 -7.60 -4.63
N ASN A 139 -15.00 -8.33 -3.54
CA ASN A 139 -15.68 -8.07 -2.26
C ASN A 139 -14.91 -8.77 -1.14
N VAL A 140 -15.31 -8.56 0.11
CA VAL A 140 -14.58 -9.08 1.29
C VAL A 140 -14.47 -10.62 1.29
N THR A 141 -15.49 -11.35 0.78
CA THR A 141 -15.49 -12.81 0.72
C THR A 141 -14.86 -13.39 -0.55
N ALA A 142 -14.68 -12.55 -1.57
CA ALA A 142 -14.05 -12.89 -2.85
C ALA A 142 -13.26 -11.65 -3.35
N PRO A 143 -12.17 -11.29 -2.68
CA PRO A 143 -11.36 -10.14 -3.06
C PRO A 143 -10.69 -10.37 -4.42
N TYR A 144 -10.49 -9.29 -5.15
CA TYR A 144 -9.68 -9.35 -6.36
C TYR A 144 -8.21 -9.56 -5.98
N ILE A 145 -7.51 -10.39 -6.73
CA ILE A 145 -6.10 -10.67 -6.48
C ILE A 145 -5.26 -9.81 -7.41
N PHE A 146 -4.50 -8.91 -6.84
CA PHE A 146 -3.44 -8.17 -7.52
C PHE A 146 -2.11 -8.88 -7.38
N THR A 147 -1.25 -8.73 -8.39
CA THR A 147 0.10 -9.29 -8.41
C THR A 147 1.14 -8.25 -8.79
N PHE A 148 2.37 -8.47 -8.39
CA PHE A 148 3.55 -7.70 -8.78
C PHE A 148 4.76 -8.62 -9.02
N ASP A 149 5.76 -8.14 -9.81
CA ASP A 149 7.00 -8.84 -10.15
C ASP A 149 8.11 -8.63 -9.11
#